data_771cc8fa3ccb9b3f310ef761880e30f8
#
_entry.id   771cc8fa3ccb9b3f310ef761880e30f8
#
_cell.length_a   1.000
_cell.length_b   1.000
_cell.length_c   1.000
_cell.angle_alpha   90.00
_cell.angle_beta   90.00
_cell.angle_gamma   90.00
#
_symmetry.space_group_name_H-M   'P 1'
#
loop_
_entity.id
_entity.type
_entity.pdbx_description
1 polymer ?
#
loop_
_entity_poly.entity_id
_entity_poly.type
_entity_poly.pdbx_seq_one_letter_code
_entity_poly.pdbx_strand_id
1 'polypeptide(L)'
;MTINDRTAVMTLIASLALLSGCATSVAPNPNATHSYHDELGEFRELPRARLGALPFKGPFTLYTAADASDLGTHTYKAGPLEIDNERERGIVYTRRGGFLDIAHVRNSADMTAYIHARALLAIERGWEVFEFKGHEPSTYRVELCYPDDWEQLDIETRHRYTNELALRLAQRVAFDVMTWHEIITWHGYKSTIVIPENNSAFTYDDIPSHALGVQLAADALRTGRNFDLEMSRLLDEALSDLGVVESDELELAMGEVEGAWWDRLRGPERRLLDIGTDDGSIDPWVVDGHADEPRAYSLARMDDIEGRDFSGFYRVQIDPNVLEGFAIRSVIGEDREYIDPETDFPVLIKDIADSLKVDRVQDLQEQAARR
;
A
#
# COMPACT_ATOMS: atom_id res chain seq x y z
N MET A 1 65.59 14.09 -21.93
CA MET A 1 65.03 13.94 -23.28
C MET A 1 63.96 12.89 -23.18
N THR A 2 62.74 13.11 -23.23
CA THR A 2 61.77 14.13 -23.51
C THR A 2 60.47 13.73 -22.76
N ILE A 3 59.98 14.66 -22.02
CA ILE A 3 58.69 14.63 -21.29
C ILE A 3 57.59 14.64 -22.32
N ASN A 4 56.54 13.85 -22.12
CA ASN A 4 55.23 14.11 -22.74
C ASN A 4 54.11 13.89 -21.77
N ASP A 5 53.64 14.99 -21.22
CA ASP A 5 52.40 15.17 -20.52
C ASP A 5 51.19 14.80 -21.40
N ARG A 6 50.31 13.97 -20.90
CA ARG A 6 48.93 13.91 -21.35
C ARG A 6 48.00 14.10 -20.14
N THR A 7 47.61 15.35 -19.97
CA THR A 7 46.55 15.80 -19.10
C THR A 7 45.23 15.20 -19.59
N ALA A 8 44.68 14.27 -18.82
CA ALA A 8 43.30 13.81 -19.00
C ALA A 8 42.39 14.79 -18.29
N VAL A 9 41.62 15.56 -19.05
CA VAL A 9 40.54 16.39 -18.59
C VAL A 9 39.37 15.46 -18.24
N MET A 10 39.14 15.22 -16.95
CA MET A 10 37.92 14.64 -16.44
C MET A 10 36.83 15.70 -16.46
N THR A 11 35.92 15.60 -17.42
CA THR A 11 34.70 16.40 -17.47
C THR A 11 33.73 15.85 -16.41
N LEU A 12 33.63 16.52 -15.29
CA LEU A 12 32.64 16.26 -14.24
C LEU A 12 31.29 16.81 -14.74
N ILE A 13 30.42 15.94 -15.24
CA ILE A 13 29.03 16.31 -15.50
C ILE A 13 28.34 16.31 -14.14
N ALA A 14 28.23 17.46 -13.52
CA ALA A 14 27.35 17.69 -12.40
C ALA A 14 25.90 17.73 -12.92
N SER A 15 25.18 16.64 -12.75
CA SER A 15 23.73 16.64 -12.90
C SER A 15 23.15 17.48 -11.76
N LEU A 16 22.81 18.73 -12.06
CA LEU A 16 22.01 19.58 -11.18
C LEU A 16 20.58 19.03 -11.25
N ALA A 17 20.20 18.20 -10.30
CA ALA A 17 18.80 17.93 -10.04
C ALA A 17 18.18 19.27 -9.56
N LEU A 18 17.39 19.87 -10.41
CA LEU A 18 16.53 20.98 -10.05
C LEU A 18 15.47 20.43 -9.10
N LEU A 19 15.75 20.49 -7.80
CA LEU A 19 14.75 20.40 -6.75
C LEU A 19 13.89 21.66 -6.89
N SER A 20 12.83 21.59 -7.69
CA SER A 20 11.74 22.55 -7.65
C SER A 20 11.05 22.34 -6.30
N GLY A 21 11.55 23.02 -5.28
CA GLY A 21 10.88 23.08 -3.98
C GLY A 21 9.54 23.79 -4.16
N CYS A 22 8.45 23.20 -3.67
CA CYS A 22 7.20 23.91 -3.50
C CYS A 22 7.47 25.23 -2.73
N ALA A 23 7.04 26.34 -3.28
CA ALA A 23 7.24 27.65 -2.66
C ALA A 23 6.53 27.67 -1.30
N THR A 24 7.23 28.18 -0.31
CA THR A 24 6.88 28.42 1.09
C THR A 24 5.40 28.35 1.46
N SER A 25 5.06 27.37 2.27
CA SER A 25 3.76 27.10 2.88
C SER A 25 3.13 28.30 3.59
N VAL A 26 1.92 28.64 3.21
CA VAL A 26 0.98 29.29 4.12
C VAL A 26 0.44 28.18 5.03
N ALA A 27 0.70 28.27 6.33
CA ALA A 27 0.19 27.29 7.29
C ALA A 27 -1.34 27.19 7.18
N PRO A 28 -1.91 25.98 7.08
CA PRO A 28 -3.36 25.82 7.00
C PRO A 28 -4.02 26.45 8.22
N ASN A 29 -5.12 27.14 8.00
CA ASN A 29 -5.93 27.69 9.10
C ASN A 29 -6.53 26.50 9.88
N PRO A 30 -6.14 26.24 11.13
CA PRO A 30 -6.64 25.10 11.90
C PRO A 30 -8.17 25.13 12.14
N ASN A 31 -8.82 26.27 11.87
CA ASN A 31 -10.28 26.41 11.97
C ASN A 31 -11.00 26.03 10.65
N ALA A 32 -10.28 25.81 9.54
CA ALA A 32 -10.88 25.43 8.27
C ALA A 32 -11.36 23.96 8.25
N THR A 33 -10.76 23.09 9.04
CA THR A 33 -11.05 21.64 9.05
C THR A 33 -12.47 21.27 9.50
N HIS A 34 -13.15 22.11 10.28
CA HIS A 34 -14.50 21.82 10.77
C HIS A 34 -15.64 22.17 9.81
N SER A 35 -15.42 23.04 8.82
CA SER A 35 -16.50 23.49 7.93
C SER A 35 -16.68 22.63 6.67
N TYR A 36 -15.72 21.75 6.35
CA TYR A 36 -15.73 20.96 5.10
C TYR A 36 -16.16 19.51 5.27
N HIS A 37 -16.45 19.08 6.49
CA HIS A 37 -16.83 17.70 6.80
C HIS A 37 -18.07 17.22 6.02
N ASP A 38 -19.01 18.11 5.79
CA ASP A 38 -20.25 17.81 5.05
C ASP A 38 -20.01 17.63 3.54
N GLU A 39 -18.95 18.25 2.99
CA GLU A 39 -18.61 18.16 1.56
C GLU A 39 -17.95 16.82 1.20
N LEU A 40 -17.39 16.08 2.16
CA LEU A 40 -16.76 14.77 1.95
C LEU A 40 -17.78 13.62 1.77
N GLY A 41 -19.09 13.90 1.93
CA GLY A 41 -20.15 12.94 1.70
C GLY A 41 -20.04 11.68 2.57
N GLU A 42 -20.25 10.52 1.96
CA GLU A 42 -20.18 9.22 2.65
C GLU A 42 -18.76 8.85 3.09
N PHE A 43 -17.72 9.37 2.46
CA PHE A 43 -16.31 9.10 2.76
C PHE A 43 -15.68 10.07 3.77
N ARG A 44 -16.49 10.79 4.52
CA ARG A 44 -16.01 11.79 5.50
C ARG A 44 -15.31 11.18 6.72
N GLU A 45 -15.79 10.05 7.19
CA GLU A 45 -15.25 9.36 8.37
C GLU A 45 -14.21 8.33 7.96
N LEU A 46 -13.21 8.10 8.82
CA LEU A 46 -12.26 7.01 8.62
C LEU A 46 -13.01 5.68 8.50
N PRO A 47 -12.78 4.89 7.45
CA PRO A 47 -13.41 3.59 7.34
C PRO A 47 -12.98 2.66 8.47
N ARG A 48 -13.84 1.72 8.84
CA ARG A 48 -13.47 0.65 9.77
C ARG A 48 -12.37 -0.22 9.15
N ALA A 49 -11.47 -0.76 9.97
CA ALA A 49 -10.58 -1.82 9.52
C ALA A 49 -11.30 -3.17 9.65
N ARG A 50 -11.12 -4.06 8.65
CA ARG A 50 -11.48 -5.47 8.75
C ARG A 50 -10.25 -6.24 9.19
N LEU A 51 -10.44 -7.20 10.11
CA LEU A 51 -9.34 -8.06 10.54
C LEU A 51 -8.93 -8.98 9.42
N GLY A 52 -7.67 -8.91 9.00
CA GLY A 52 -7.07 -9.79 8.01
C GLY A 52 -7.03 -11.25 8.45
N ALA A 53 -6.91 -12.15 7.50
CA ALA A 53 -6.64 -13.56 7.69
C ALA A 53 -5.18 -13.84 7.32
N LEU A 54 -4.61 -14.94 7.82
CA LEU A 54 -3.24 -15.32 7.49
C LEU A 54 -3.23 -16.44 6.47
N PRO A 55 -2.39 -16.39 5.43
CA PRO A 55 -2.35 -17.40 4.37
C PRO A 55 -1.55 -18.64 4.80
N PHE A 56 -1.64 -19.05 6.07
CA PHE A 56 -0.98 -20.23 6.59
C PHE A 56 -1.67 -20.78 7.85
N LYS A 57 -1.52 -22.08 8.08
CA LYS A 57 -2.11 -22.80 9.20
C LYS A 57 -1.08 -23.02 10.31
N GLY A 58 -1.17 -22.26 11.37
CA GLY A 58 -0.34 -22.45 12.56
C GLY A 58 -1.18 -22.62 13.83
N PRO A 59 -0.57 -23.01 14.96
CA PRO A 59 -1.24 -22.94 16.22
C PRO A 59 -1.53 -21.47 16.55
N PHE A 60 -2.79 -21.13 16.79
CA PHE A 60 -3.24 -19.76 17.10
C PHE A 60 -3.24 -18.77 15.92
N THR A 61 -3.32 -19.22 14.66
CA THR A 61 -3.43 -18.35 13.50
C THR A 61 -4.88 -17.99 13.18
N LEU A 62 -5.07 -16.80 12.62
CA LEU A 62 -6.37 -16.31 12.11
C LEU A 62 -6.59 -16.78 10.67
N TYR A 63 -6.24 -18.04 10.38
CA TYR A 63 -6.51 -18.60 9.07
C TYR A 63 -8.00 -18.81 8.84
N THR A 64 -8.48 -18.36 7.69
CA THR A 64 -9.83 -18.63 7.21
C THR A 64 -9.79 -18.69 5.70
N ALA A 65 -9.99 -19.89 5.12
CA ALA A 65 -10.25 -20.02 3.69
C ALA A 65 -11.61 -19.40 3.37
N ALA A 66 -11.72 -18.73 2.24
CA ALA A 66 -12.96 -18.20 1.74
C ALA A 66 -13.25 -18.75 0.33
N ASP A 67 -14.51 -19.09 0.08
CA ASP A 67 -15.00 -19.31 -1.28
C ASP A 67 -15.47 -17.98 -1.85
N ALA A 68 -15.06 -17.66 -3.08
CA ALA A 68 -15.44 -16.43 -3.74
C ALA A 68 -16.96 -16.26 -3.85
N SER A 69 -17.70 -17.38 -4.01
CA SER A 69 -19.15 -17.40 -4.08
C SER A 69 -19.88 -17.02 -2.78
N ASP A 70 -19.17 -17.11 -1.64
CA ASP A 70 -19.71 -16.83 -0.31
C ASP A 70 -19.36 -15.42 0.19
N LEU A 71 -18.55 -14.68 -0.56
CA LEU A 71 -18.19 -13.31 -0.21
C LEU A 71 -19.43 -12.41 -0.17
N GLY A 72 -19.56 -11.65 0.92
CA GLY A 72 -20.64 -10.68 1.08
C GLY A 72 -20.41 -9.41 0.24
N THR A 73 -21.47 -8.65 0.04
CA THR A 73 -21.40 -7.34 -0.60
C THR A 73 -20.42 -6.42 0.15
N HIS A 74 -19.58 -5.72 -0.57
CA HIS A 74 -18.73 -4.68 -0.01
C HIS A 74 -19.57 -3.59 0.67
N THR A 75 -19.10 -3.09 1.79
CA THR A 75 -19.75 -1.98 2.49
C THR A 75 -18.73 -1.04 3.11
N TYR A 76 -18.74 0.22 2.66
CA TYR A 76 -18.00 1.29 3.32
C TYR A 76 -18.73 1.70 4.60
N LYS A 77 -18.08 1.60 5.73
CA LYS A 77 -18.63 2.02 7.03
C LYS A 77 -17.52 2.61 7.89
N ALA A 78 -17.84 3.69 8.55
CA ALA A 78 -17.01 4.20 9.64
C ALA A 78 -17.16 3.32 10.89
N GLY A 79 -16.13 3.26 11.71
CA GLY A 79 -16.21 2.57 12.97
C GLY A 79 -14.92 1.89 13.43
N PRO A 80 -15.00 1.17 14.56
CA PRO A 80 -13.88 0.40 15.07
C PRO A 80 -13.60 -0.83 14.19
N LEU A 81 -12.51 -1.53 14.53
CA LEU A 81 -12.15 -2.81 13.92
C LEU A 81 -13.35 -3.79 13.92
N GLU A 82 -13.66 -4.36 12.78
CA GLU A 82 -14.67 -5.40 12.63
C GLU A 82 -14.05 -6.78 12.65
N ILE A 83 -14.53 -7.62 13.56
CA ILE A 83 -14.01 -8.98 13.77
C ILE A 83 -15.02 -10.05 13.34
N ASP A 84 -16.31 -9.73 13.34
CA ASP A 84 -17.39 -10.74 13.32
C ASP A 84 -17.99 -11.03 11.94
N ASN A 85 -17.61 -10.29 10.89
CA ASN A 85 -18.19 -10.51 9.56
C ASN A 85 -17.32 -11.44 8.71
N GLU A 86 -17.56 -12.75 8.84
CA GLU A 86 -16.83 -13.78 8.07
C GLU A 86 -16.98 -13.64 6.55
N ARG A 87 -18.06 -13.02 6.07
CA ARG A 87 -18.31 -12.84 4.62
C ARG A 87 -17.54 -11.67 4.00
N GLU A 88 -16.89 -10.85 4.79
CA GLU A 88 -16.09 -9.71 4.32
C GLU A 88 -14.58 -9.97 4.36
N ARG A 89 -14.14 -11.16 4.75
CA ARG A 89 -12.74 -11.52 4.95
C ARG A 89 -12.43 -12.96 4.53
N GLY A 90 -11.17 -13.31 4.57
CA GLY A 90 -10.65 -14.64 4.33
C GLY A 90 -9.69 -14.69 3.15
N ILE A 91 -8.91 -15.76 3.12
CA ILE A 91 -7.94 -16.00 2.06
C ILE A 91 -8.62 -16.70 0.90
N VAL A 92 -8.39 -16.21 -0.29
CA VAL A 92 -8.67 -16.91 -1.55
C VAL A 92 -7.33 -17.19 -2.27
N TYR A 93 -7.31 -18.20 -3.14
CA TYR A 93 -6.21 -18.42 -4.06
C TYR A 93 -6.69 -18.21 -5.49
N THR A 94 -5.85 -17.55 -6.28
CA THR A 94 -6.10 -17.31 -7.70
C THR A 94 -4.91 -17.79 -8.52
N ARG A 95 -5.18 -18.44 -9.66
CA ARG A 95 -4.14 -19.06 -10.50
C ARG A 95 -3.14 -18.07 -11.08
N ARG A 96 -3.56 -16.79 -11.23
CA ARG A 96 -2.77 -15.73 -11.86
C ARG A 96 -2.34 -14.64 -10.89
N GLY A 97 -3.04 -14.47 -9.80
CA GLY A 97 -2.80 -13.40 -8.82
C GLY A 97 -2.26 -13.88 -7.47
N GLY A 98 -2.07 -15.22 -7.29
CA GLY A 98 -1.60 -15.79 -6.03
C GLY A 98 -2.65 -15.80 -4.93
N PHE A 99 -2.19 -15.81 -3.69
CA PHE A 99 -3.06 -15.68 -2.51
C PHE A 99 -3.46 -14.23 -2.30
N LEU A 100 -4.71 -14.03 -1.91
CA LEU A 100 -5.28 -12.72 -1.62
C LEU A 100 -6.07 -12.78 -0.30
N ASP A 101 -5.86 -11.80 0.57
CA ASP A 101 -6.72 -11.54 1.72
C ASP A 101 -7.82 -10.54 1.34
N ILE A 102 -9.06 -10.99 1.36
CA ILE A 102 -10.22 -10.17 1.00
C ILE A 102 -10.42 -8.99 1.96
N ALA A 103 -10.06 -9.14 3.25
CA ALA A 103 -10.09 -8.01 4.19
C ALA A 103 -9.08 -6.92 3.77
N HIS A 104 -7.86 -7.30 3.38
CA HIS A 104 -6.85 -6.34 2.92
C HIS A 104 -7.25 -5.66 1.61
N VAL A 105 -7.82 -6.40 0.65
CA VAL A 105 -8.39 -5.81 -0.57
C VAL A 105 -9.44 -4.74 -0.22
N ARG A 106 -10.38 -5.07 0.66
CA ARG A 106 -11.46 -4.15 1.05
C ARG A 106 -10.99 -2.98 1.91
N ASN A 107 -10.03 -3.19 2.80
CA ASN A 107 -9.44 -2.11 3.61
C ASN A 107 -8.71 -1.10 2.72
N SER A 108 -7.94 -1.58 1.75
CA SER A 108 -7.23 -0.74 0.78
C SER A 108 -8.20 0.04 -0.11
N ALA A 109 -9.31 -0.60 -0.50
CA ALA A 109 -10.36 0.05 -1.28
C ALA A 109 -11.03 1.18 -0.50
N ASP A 110 -11.44 0.92 0.74
CA ASP A 110 -12.07 1.92 1.60
C ASP A 110 -11.14 3.09 1.90
N MET A 111 -9.85 2.81 2.16
CA MET A 111 -8.85 3.85 2.37
C MET A 111 -8.65 4.70 1.11
N THR A 112 -8.69 4.09 -0.08
CA THR A 112 -8.62 4.82 -1.35
C THR A 112 -9.80 5.78 -1.51
N ALA A 113 -11.03 5.33 -1.23
CA ALA A 113 -12.22 6.18 -1.31
C ALA A 113 -12.17 7.33 -0.29
N TYR A 114 -11.71 7.05 0.93
CA TYR A 114 -11.53 8.04 1.99
C TYR A 114 -10.53 9.14 1.62
N ILE A 115 -9.38 8.76 1.04
CA ILE A 115 -8.34 9.70 0.60
C ILE A 115 -8.78 10.43 -0.66
N HIS A 116 -9.45 9.74 -1.60
CA HIS A 116 -9.95 10.35 -2.84
C HIS A 116 -10.88 11.53 -2.56
N ALA A 117 -11.85 11.39 -1.65
CA ALA A 117 -12.76 12.48 -1.31
C ALA A 117 -11.99 13.72 -0.81
N ARG A 118 -10.93 13.53 -0.03
CA ARG A 118 -10.08 14.63 0.48
C ARG A 118 -9.21 15.23 -0.61
N ALA A 119 -8.59 14.41 -1.43
CA ALA A 119 -7.75 14.86 -2.54
C ALA A 119 -8.57 15.65 -3.55
N LEU A 120 -9.75 15.14 -3.93
CA LEU A 120 -10.65 15.82 -4.84
C LEU A 120 -11.05 17.21 -4.31
N LEU A 121 -11.51 17.27 -3.07
CA LEU A 121 -11.89 18.53 -2.44
C LEU A 121 -10.70 19.51 -2.35
N ALA A 122 -9.51 19.00 -1.98
CA ALA A 122 -8.31 19.84 -1.87
C ALA A 122 -7.91 20.43 -3.23
N ILE A 123 -7.92 19.63 -4.29
CA ILE A 123 -7.57 20.07 -5.64
C ILE A 123 -8.62 21.05 -6.17
N GLU A 124 -9.92 20.79 -6.00
CA GLU A 124 -11.01 21.70 -6.40
C GLU A 124 -10.93 23.06 -5.71
N ARG A 125 -10.46 23.08 -4.47
CA ARG A 125 -10.32 24.32 -3.67
C ARG A 125 -8.96 24.99 -3.82
N GLY A 126 -8.03 24.40 -4.58
CA GLY A 126 -6.68 24.92 -4.76
C GLY A 126 -5.87 24.92 -3.46
N TRP A 127 -6.11 23.95 -2.56
CA TRP A 127 -5.30 23.83 -1.35
C TRP A 127 -3.92 23.29 -1.71
N GLU A 128 -2.90 23.79 -1.03
CA GLU A 128 -1.54 23.31 -1.17
C GLU A 128 -1.24 22.09 -0.27
N VAL A 129 -2.09 21.86 0.73
CA VAL A 129 -1.90 20.77 1.72
C VAL A 129 -3.24 20.27 2.21
N PHE A 130 -3.34 18.96 2.41
CA PHE A 130 -4.38 18.36 3.25
C PHE A 130 -3.77 17.29 4.16
N GLU A 131 -4.44 17.01 5.28
CA GLU A 131 -4.01 16.03 6.26
C GLU A 131 -5.14 15.05 6.58
N PHE A 132 -4.77 13.82 6.94
CA PHE A 132 -5.72 12.82 7.39
C PHE A 132 -5.06 11.85 8.38
N LYS A 133 -5.89 11.03 9.04
CA LYS A 133 -5.47 9.93 9.92
C LYS A 133 -5.75 8.61 9.23
N GLY A 134 -4.87 7.63 9.42
CA GLY A 134 -5.07 6.22 9.08
C GLY A 134 -5.64 5.44 10.26
N HIS A 135 -5.61 4.12 10.16
CA HIS A 135 -5.95 3.23 11.28
C HIS A 135 -4.86 3.26 12.36
N GLU A 136 -3.62 3.42 11.94
CA GLU A 136 -2.49 3.70 12.82
C GLU A 136 -2.56 5.14 13.33
N PRO A 137 -1.96 5.42 14.49
CA PRO A 137 -1.99 6.76 15.05
C PRO A 137 -1.16 7.81 14.30
N SER A 138 -0.47 7.44 13.23
CA SER A 138 0.25 8.36 12.33
C SER A 138 -0.64 9.45 11.75
N THR A 139 -0.04 10.61 11.45
CA THR A 139 -0.68 11.66 10.64
C THR A 139 -0.06 11.65 9.25
N TYR A 140 -0.89 11.65 8.23
CA TYR A 140 -0.48 11.74 6.84
C TYR A 140 -0.72 13.17 6.36
N ARG A 141 0.34 13.80 5.87
CA ARG A 141 0.32 15.13 5.28
C ARG A 141 0.63 14.99 3.79
N VAL A 142 -0.27 15.47 2.95
CA VAL A 142 -0.10 15.48 1.49
C VAL A 142 0.04 16.91 1.02
N GLU A 143 1.20 17.23 0.46
CA GLU A 143 1.48 18.51 -0.18
C GLU A 143 1.14 18.43 -1.66
N LEU A 144 0.47 19.43 -2.21
CA LEU A 144 0.06 19.51 -3.61
C LEU A 144 0.85 20.62 -4.32
N CYS A 145 1.52 20.25 -5.38
CA CYS A 145 2.37 21.13 -6.18
C CYS A 145 1.73 21.34 -7.57
N TYR A 146 0.96 22.41 -7.72
CA TYR A 146 0.29 22.69 -8.97
C TYR A 146 1.29 23.19 -10.03
N PRO A 147 1.14 22.79 -11.31
CA PRO A 147 1.92 23.35 -12.40
C PRO A 147 1.68 24.86 -12.54
N ASP A 148 2.69 25.61 -13.01
CA ASP A 148 2.65 27.07 -13.15
C ASP A 148 1.48 27.57 -14.03
N ASP A 149 1.03 26.76 -14.97
CA ASP A 149 -0.07 27.07 -15.88
C ASP A 149 -1.44 26.55 -15.40
N TRP A 150 -1.54 25.99 -14.17
CA TRP A 150 -2.76 25.38 -13.65
C TRP A 150 -3.98 26.31 -13.73
N GLU A 151 -3.83 27.55 -13.29
CA GLU A 151 -4.89 28.56 -13.31
C GLU A 151 -5.23 29.06 -14.73
N GLN A 152 -4.37 28.79 -15.71
CA GLN A 152 -4.55 29.19 -17.11
C GLN A 152 -5.29 28.11 -17.92
N LEU A 153 -5.44 26.91 -17.38
CA LEU A 153 -6.18 25.83 -18.02
C LEU A 153 -7.67 26.22 -18.14
N ASP A 154 -8.28 25.84 -19.24
CA ASP A 154 -9.73 25.96 -19.33
C ASP A 154 -10.43 25.08 -18.30
N ILE A 155 -11.67 25.43 -17.97
CA ILE A 155 -12.43 24.81 -16.87
C ILE A 155 -12.62 23.30 -17.13
N GLU A 156 -12.86 22.90 -18.37
CA GLU A 156 -13.11 21.49 -18.72
C GLU A 156 -11.84 20.64 -18.57
N THR A 157 -10.72 21.13 -19.08
CA THR A 157 -9.41 20.47 -18.96
C THR A 157 -8.98 20.39 -17.49
N ARG A 158 -9.12 21.48 -16.74
CA ARG A 158 -8.79 21.49 -15.31
C ARG A 158 -9.67 20.50 -14.53
N HIS A 159 -10.96 20.42 -14.81
CA HIS A 159 -11.86 19.47 -14.18
C HIS A 159 -11.47 18.01 -14.48
N ARG A 160 -11.10 17.68 -15.74
CA ARG A 160 -10.61 16.34 -16.08
C ARG A 160 -9.33 15.98 -15.32
N TYR A 161 -8.35 16.89 -15.32
CA TYR A 161 -7.11 16.68 -14.55
C TYR A 161 -7.39 16.55 -13.06
N THR A 162 -8.25 17.37 -12.47
CA THR A 162 -8.63 17.30 -11.05
C THR A 162 -9.14 15.91 -10.69
N ASN A 163 -10.07 15.36 -11.46
CA ASN A 163 -10.62 14.03 -11.19
C ASN A 163 -9.57 12.93 -11.30
N GLU A 164 -8.78 12.93 -12.37
CA GLU A 164 -7.78 11.87 -12.58
C GLU A 164 -6.61 11.97 -11.60
N LEU A 165 -6.16 13.19 -11.26
CA LEU A 165 -5.15 13.44 -10.24
C LEU A 165 -5.62 12.97 -8.87
N ALA A 166 -6.84 13.31 -8.48
CA ALA A 166 -7.40 12.88 -7.20
C ALA A 166 -7.47 11.34 -7.10
N LEU A 167 -7.89 10.66 -8.16
CA LEU A 167 -7.96 9.20 -8.21
C LEU A 167 -6.58 8.55 -8.09
N ARG A 168 -5.61 8.96 -8.92
CA ARG A 168 -4.27 8.35 -8.92
C ARG A 168 -3.50 8.66 -7.65
N LEU A 169 -3.62 9.90 -7.14
CA LEU A 169 -3.06 10.27 -5.85
C LEU A 169 -3.64 9.39 -4.74
N ALA A 170 -4.96 9.21 -4.70
CA ALA A 170 -5.60 8.39 -3.69
C ALA A 170 -5.14 6.93 -3.74
N GLN A 171 -4.99 6.35 -4.95
CA GLN A 171 -4.45 5.00 -5.11
C GLN A 171 -3.03 4.87 -4.53
N ARG A 172 -2.14 5.82 -4.87
CA ARG A 172 -0.75 5.80 -4.38
C ARG A 172 -0.68 5.98 -2.88
N VAL A 173 -1.35 7.01 -2.36
CA VAL A 173 -1.32 7.34 -0.93
C VAL A 173 -1.98 6.25 -0.10
N ALA A 174 -3.07 5.63 -0.57
CA ALA A 174 -3.68 4.49 0.12
C ALA A 174 -2.75 3.28 0.15
N PHE A 175 -2.06 2.99 -0.94
CA PHE A 175 -1.06 1.93 -1.00
C PHE A 175 0.11 2.22 -0.03
N ASP A 176 0.59 3.47 0.04
CA ASP A 176 1.63 3.88 0.99
C ASP A 176 1.15 3.74 2.45
N VAL A 177 -0.12 4.06 2.76
CA VAL A 177 -0.72 3.83 4.09
C VAL A 177 -0.71 2.35 4.47
N MET A 178 -1.11 1.47 3.53
CA MET A 178 -1.12 0.03 3.77
C MET A 178 0.32 -0.52 3.91
N THR A 179 1.24 -0.07 3.06
CA THR A 179 2.66 -0.45 3.15
C THR A 179 3.29 0.03 4.47
N TRP A 180 2.91 1.22 4.94
CA TRP A 180 3.34 1.73 6.24
C TRP A 180 2.88 0.82 7.39
N HIS A 181 1.66 0.34 7.34
CA HIS A 181 1.15 -0.64 8.30
C HIS A 181 2.05 -1.89 8.36
N GLU A 182 2.41 -2.46 7.22
CA GLU A 182 3.30 -3.62 7.15
C GLU A 182 4.69 -3.32 7.73
N ILE A 183 5.27 -2.16 7.39
CA ILE A 183 6.58 -1.73 7.88
C ILE A 183 6.60 -1.60 9.40
N ILE A 184 5.67 -0.85 9.98
CA ILE A 184 5.66 -0.63 11.44
C ILE A 184 5.32 -1.91 12.21
N THR A 185 4.46 -2.76 11.66
CA THR A 185 4.10 -4.06 12.21
C THR A 185 5.32 -4.98 12.27
N TRP A 186 6.13 -5.01 11.21
CA TRP A 186 7.41 -5.72 11.21
C TRP A 186 8.34 -5.23 12.33
N HIS A 187 8.48 -3.93 12.50
CA HIS A 187 9.33 -3.31 13.52
C HIS A 187 8.74 -3.34 14.95
N GLY A 188 7.66 -4.08 15.16
CA GLY A 188 7.12 -4.40 16.48
C GLY A 188 5.99 -3.49 16.97
N TYR A 189 5.43 -2.66 16.11
CA TYR A 189 4.16 -2.01 16.40
C TYR A 189 3.06 -3.07 16.57
N LYS A 190 2.16 -2.86 17.51
CA LYS A 190 1.03 -3.78 17.78
C LYS A 190 -0.25 -2.96 17.82
N SER A 191 -1.13 -3.20 16.87
CA SER A 191 -2.47 -2.65 16.87
C SER A 191 -3.35 -3.32 17.93
N THR A 192 -3.00 -4.57 18.29
CA THR A 192 -3.68 -5.35 19.35
C THR A 192 -2.68 -5.80 20.42
N ILE A 193 -3.11 -5.77 21.70
CA ILE A 193 -2.24 -6.10 22.86
C ILE A 193 -1.95 -7.62 22.93
N VAL A 194 -2.68 -8.47 22.22
CA VAL A 194 -2.74 -9.92 22.48
C VAL A 194 -2.06 -10.78 21.42
N ILE A 195 -1.88 -10.30 20.19
CA ILE A 195 -1.36 -11.09 19.07
C ILE A 195 0.00 -10.54 18.64
N PRO A 196 1.05 -11.39 18.48
CA PRO A 196 2.31 -10.98 17.88
C PRO A 196 2.08 -10.70 16.37
N GLU A 197 1.95 -9.44 16.00
CA GLU A 197 1.61 -9.03 14.63
C GLU A 197 2.82 -9.07 13.68
N ASN A 198 4.05 -9.07 14.20
CA ASN A 198 5.25 -9.17 13.36
C ASN A 198 5.31 -10.44 12.50
N ASN A 199 4.59 -11.51 12.89
CA ASN A 199 4.47 -12.71 12.06
C ASN A 199 3.52 -12.56 10.88
N SER A 200 2.66 -11.55 10.86
CA SER A 200 1.73 -11.29 9.76
C SER A 200 2.26 -10.28 8.74
N ALA A 201 3.25 -9.46 9.09
CA ALA A 201 3.74 -8.42 8.20
C ALA A 201 4.40 -8.99 6.92
N PHE A 202 4.05 -8.43 5.77
CA PHE A 202 4.57 -8.80 4.46
C PHE A 202 4.41 -10.28 4.11
N THR A 203 3.33 -10.92 4.55
CA THR A 203 3.00 -12.23 4.02
C THR A 203 2.73 -12.14 2.51
N TYR A 204 2.80 -13.26 1.82
CA TYR A 204 2.80 -13.28 0.35
C TYR A 204 1.47 -12.86 -0.29
N ASP A 205 0.44 -12.63 0.50
CA ASP A 205 -0.88 -12.11 0.11
C ASP A 205 -1.05 -10.60 0.36
N ASP A 206 -0.30 -10.00 1.30
CA ASP A 206 -0.51 -8.62 1.76
C ASP A 206 -0.39 -7.60 0.61
N ILE A 207 0.79 -7.51 0.02
CA ILE A 207 1.08 -6.52 -1.01
C ILE A 207 0.22 -6.69 -2.28
N PRO A 208 0.00 -7.92 -2.81
CA PRO A 208 -0.95 -8.15 -3.88
C PRO A 208 -2.38 -7.71 -3.55
N SER A 209 -2.83 -7.99 -2.31
CA SER A 209 -4.18 -7.60 -1.86
C SER A 209 -4.33 -6.08 -1.77
N HIS A 210 -3.32 -5.39 -1.23
CA HIS A 210 -3.32 -3.93 -1.18
C HIS A 210 -3.33 -3.32 -2.58
N ALA A 211 -2.50 -3.83 -3.50
CA ALA A 211 -2.45 -3.35 -4.87
C ALA A 211 -3.78 -3.57 -5.61
N LEU A 212 -4.38 -4.75 -5.48
CA LEU A 212 -5.69 -5.03 -6.07
C LEU A 212 -6.78 -4.10 -5.50
N GLY A 213 -6.79 -3.93 -4.17
CA GLY A 213 -7.80 -3.10 -3.50
C GLY A 213 -7.79 -1.64 -3.97
N VAL A 214 -6.62 -1.02 -4.08
CA VAL A 214 -6.52 0.37 -4.56
C VAL A 214 -6.88 0.51 -6.04
N GLN A 215 -6.61 -0.50 -6.88
CA GLN A 215 -7.02 -0.52 -8.28
C GLN A 215 -8.54 -0.58 -8.43
N LEU A 216 -9.17 -1.55 -7.77
CA LEU A 216 -10.61 -1.75 -7.83
C LEU A 216 -11.37 -0.53 -7.30
N ALA A 217 -10.88 0.09 -6.23
CA ALA A 217 -11.48 1.30 -5.68
C ALA A 217 -11.46 2.47 -6.67
N ALA A 218 -10.34 2.69 -7.35
CA ALA A 218 -10.26 3.76 -8.34
C ALA A 218 -11.20 3.50 -9.53
N ASP A 219 -11.32 2.25 -9.96
CA ASP A 219 -12.25 1.88 -11.01
C ASP A 219 -13.71 2.05 -10.56
N ALA A 220 -14.05 1.68 -9.32
CA ALA A 220 -15.37 1.91 -8.75
C ALA A 220 -15.70 3.41 -8.68
N LEU A 221 -14.81 4.22 -8.15
CA LEU A 221 -14.97 5.68 -8.03
C LEU A 221 -15.10 6.36 -9.41
N ARG A 222 -14.35 5.90 -10.41
CA ARG A 222 -14.41 6.43 -11.78
C ARG A 222 -15.77 6.24 -12.43
N THR A 223 -16.55 5.24 -12.02
CA THR A 223 -17.91 5.04 -12.56
C THR A 223 -18.88 6.12 -12.12
N GLY A 224 -18.64 6.81 -11.01
CA GLY A 224 -19.59 7.76 -10.39
C GLY A 224 -20.87 7.11 -9.87
N ARG A 225 -20.90 5.78 -9.75
CA ARG A 225 -22.03 5.01 -9.23
C ARG A 225 -21.87 4.74 -7.73
N ASN A 226 -22.80 3.98 -7.15
CA ASN A 226 -22.69 3.56 -5.76
C ASN A 226 -21.42 2.72 -5.55
N PHE A 227 -20.55 3.18 -4.68
CA PHE A 227 -19.22 2.61 -4.45
C PHE A 227 -19.28 1.15 -3.99
N ASP A 228 -20.15 0.84 -3.03
CA ASP A 228 -20.25 -0.50 -2.45
C ASP A 228 -20.69 -1.55 -3.49
N LEU A 229 -21.64 -1.18 -4.35
CA LEU A 229 -22.12 -2.07 -5.41
C LEU A 229 -21.06 -2.27 -6.50
N GLU A 230 -20.39 -1.19 -6.91
CA GLU A 230 -19.33 -1.28 -7.92
C GLU A 230 -18.12 -2.05 -7.40
N MET A 231 -17.71 -1.83 -6.15
CA MET A 231 -16.64 -2.60 -5.50
C MET A 231 -16.96 -4.10 -5.44
N SER A 232 -18.20 -4.46 -5.07
CA SER A 232 -18.63 -5.86 -5.06
C SER A 232 -18.53 -6.49 -6.45
N ARG A 233 -19.08 -5.81 -7.45
CA ARG A 233 -19.05 -6.27 -8.84
C ARG A 233 -17.63 -6.40 -9.40
N LEU A 234 -16.79 -5.39 -9.18
CA LEU A 234 -15.41 -5.37 -9.67
C LEU A 234 -14.54 -6.42 -8.96
N LEU A 235 -14.78 -6.67 -7.67
CA LEU A 235 -14.08 -7.74 -6.94
C LEU A 235 -14.43 -9.12 -7.52
N ASP A 236 -15.72 -9.39 -7.76
CA ASP A 236 -16.16 -10.66 -8.35
C ASP A 236 -15.56 -10.85 -9.76
N GLU A 237 -15.55 -9.80 -10.58
CA GLU A 237 -14.93 -9.82 -11.91
C GLU A 237 -13.42 -10.05 -11.83
N ALA A 238 -12.72 -9.34 -10.95
CA ALA A 238 -11.27 -9.48 -10.79
C ALA A 238 -10.89 -10.88 -10.31
N LEU A 239 -11.58 -11.43 -9.32
CA LEU A 239 -11.34 -12.79 -8.84
C LEU A 239 -11.57 -13.82 -9.94
N SER A 240 -12.63 -13.67 -10.73
CA SER A 240 -12.89 -14.52 -11.89
C SER A 240 -11.79 -14.41 -12.94
N ASP A 241 -11.36 -13.20 -13.29
CA ASP A 241 -10.30 -12.95 -14.28
C ASP A 241 -8.93 -13.47 -13.82
N LEU A 242 -8.66 -13.42 -12.52
CA LEU A 242 -7.44 -13.96 -11.91
C LEU A 242 -7.49 -15.49 -11.78
N GLY A 243 -8.64 -16.12 -12.07
CA GLY A 243 -8.81 -17.55 -11.98
C GLY A 243 -8.90 -18.03 -10.53
N VAL A 244 -9.80 -17.44 -9.74
CA VAL A 244 -10.05 -17.87 -8.36
C VAL A 244 -10.46 -19.35 -8.33
N VAL A 245 -9.99 -20.07 -7.34
CA VAL A 245 -10.24 -21.50 -7.15
C VAL A 245 -11.16 -21.73 -5.95
N GLU A 246 -11.79 -22.90 -5.90
CA GLU A 246 -12.55 -23.36 -4.75
C GLU A 246 -11.65 -23.60 -3.54
N SER A 247 -12.23 -23.59 -2.33
CA SER A 247 -11.49 -23.72 -1.08
C SER A 247 -10.66 -25.01 -0.98
N ASP A 248 -11.13 -26.12 -1.59
CA ASP A 248 -10.39 -27.38 -1.62
C ASP A 248 -9.06 -27.26 -2.39
N GLU A 249 -9.05 -26.55 -3.52
CA GLU A 249 -7.82 -26.32 -4.29
C GLU A 249 -6.91 -25.28 -3.61
N LEU A 250 -7.49 -24.27 -2.96
CA LEU A 250 -6.73 -23.34 -2.11
C LEU A 250 -5.97 -24.10 -1.01
N GLU A 251 -6.63 -25.07 -0.35
CA GLU A 251 -6.04 -25.90 0.68
C GLU A 251 -4.88 -26.75 0.14
N LEU A 252 -5.01 -27.27 -1.07
CA LEU A 252 -3.93 -28.02 -1.74
C LEU A 252 -2.75 -27.08 -2.05
N ALA A 253 -3.01 -25.93 -2.70
CA ALA A 253 -1.97 -24.96 -3.01
C ALA A 253 -1.21 -24.49 -1.76
N MET A 254 -1.94 -24.23 -0.66
CA MET A 254 -1.32 -23.87 0.63
C MET A 254 -0.46 -24.99 1.19
N GLY A 255 -0.91 -26.25 1.07
CA GLY A 255 -0.16 -27.42 1.50
C GLY A 255 1.14 -27.63 0.71
N GLU A 256 1.16 -27.35 -0.61
CA GLU A 256 2.35 -27.49 -1.46
C GLU A 256 3.47 -26.55 -1.07
N VAL A 257 3.16 -25.41 -0.45
CA VAL A 257 4.15 -24.41 -0.02
C VAL A 257 4.50 -24.51 1.47
N GLU A 258 3.90 -25.44 2.23
CA GLU A 258 4.31 -25.74 3.61
C GLU A 258 5.76 -26.22 3.65
N GLY A 259 6.57 -25.66 4.54
CA GLY A 259 8.01 -25.91 4.64
C GLY A 259 8.87 -25.10 3.67
N ALA A 260 8.27 -24.36 2.74
CA ALA A 260 8.97 -23.48 1.80
C ALA A 260 8.62 -22.01 1.97
N TRP A 261 7.32 -21.68 2.09
CA TRP A 261 6.84 -20.30 2.27
C TRP A 261 6.40 -20.06 3.71
N TRP A 262 5.91 -21.08 4.38
CA TRP A 262 5.48 -21.05 5.78
C TRP A 262 5.72 -22.42 6.45
N ASP A 263 5.80 -22.41 7.76
CA ASP A 263 5.94 -23.61 8.59
C ASP A 263 4.88 -23.59 9.70
N ARG A 264 4.29 -24.73 9.99
CA ARG A 264 3.18 -24.87 10.95
C ARG A 264 3.53 -24.38 12.36
N LEU A 265 4.77 -24.46 12.77
CA LEU A 265 5.23 -24.10 14.11
C LEU A 265 5.89 -22.72 14.16
N ARG A 266 6.54 -22.30 13.05
CA ARG A 266 7.34 -21.08 12.97
C ARG A 266 6.62 -19.92 12.29
N GLY A 267 5.56 -20.21 11.52
CA GLY A 267 4.84 -19.22 10.74
C GLY A 267 5.48 -18.96 9.37
N PRO A 268 5.40 -17.76 8.83
CA PRO A 268 5.90 -17.47 7.49
C PRO A 268 7.43 -17.50 7.44
N GLU A 269 7.95 -18.29 6.51
CA GLU A 269 9.38 -18.45 6.21
C GLU A 269 9.88 -17.44 5.16
N ARG A 270 8.95 -16.91 4.36
CA ARG A 270 9.24 -15.97 3.28
C ARG A 270 8.27 -14.81 3.34
N ARG A 271 8.75 -13.63 2.90
CA ARG A 271 8.00 -12.38 2.83
C ARG A 271 8.04 -11.84 1.41
N LEU A 272 6.90 -11.29 0.94
CA LEU A 272 6.86 -10.57 -0.32
C LEU A 272 7.12 -9.09 -0.03
N LEU A 273 8.35 -8.66 -0.30
CA LEU A 273 8.83 -7.30 -0.01
C LEU A 273 8.82 -6.39 -1.22
N ASP A 274 8.33 -6.87 -2.36
CA ASP A 274 8.17 -6.05 -3.55
C ASP A 274 6.97 -5.12 -3.38
N ILE A 275 7.24 -3.83 -3.22
CA ILE A 275 6.24 -2.76 -3.10
C ILE A 275 6.16 -1.90 -4.38
N GLY A 276 6.68 -2.40 -5.50
CA GLY A 276 6.61 -1.73 -6.80
C GLY A 276 7.46 -0.46 -6.89
N THR A 277 8.59 -0.37 -6.15
CA THR A 277 9.47 0.82 -6.17
C THR A 277 10.25 0.97 -7.47
N ASP A 278 10.53 -0.13 -8.18
CA ASP A 278 11.40 -0.11 -9.35
C ASP A 278 10.65 0.35 -10.62
N ASP A 279 9.50 -0.26 -10.89
CA ASP A 279 8.76 -0.03 -12.14
C ASP A 279 7.24 0.22 -11.93
N GLY A 280 6.78 0.25 -10.67
CA GLY A 280 5.37 0.38 -10.31
C GLY A 280 4.57 -0.91 -10.49
N SER A 281 5.26 -2.05 -10.64
CA SER A 281 4.66 -3.38 -10.82
C SER A 281 4.97 -4.27 -9.62
N ILE A 282 4.05 -5.14 -9.27
CA ILE A 282 4.16 -6.10 -8.16
C ILE A 282 3.82 -7.48 -8.71
N ASP A 283 4.80 -8.39 -8.69
CA ASP A 283 4.61 -9.75 -9.15
C ASP A 283 4.05 -10.62 -8.02
N PRO A 284 2.87 -11.23 -8.19
CA PRO A 284 2.32 -12.15 -7.20
C PRO A 284 3.11 -13.45 -7.16
N TRP A 285 3.18 -14.07 -5.99
CA TRP A 285 3.68 -15.43 -5.89
C TRP A 285 2.55 -16.43 -6.16
N VAL A 286 2.76 -17.27 -7.16
CA VAL A 286 1.84 -18.35 -7.53
C VAL A 286 2.46 -19.72 -7.24
N VAL A 287 1.64 -20.72 -6.98
CA VAL A 287 2.08 -22.06 -6.57
C VAL A 287 2.22 -22.96 -7.79
N ASP A 288 3.39 -23.54 -7.97
CA ASP A 288 3.65 -24.49 -9.06
C ASP A 288 2.61 -25.63 -9.07
N GLY A 289 2.06 -25.93 -10.24
CA GLY A 289 1.01 -26.93 -10.41
C GLY A 289 -0.41 -26.44 -10.15
N HIS A 290 -0.57 -25.25 -9.53
CA HIS A 290 -1.85 -24.56 -9.29
C HIS A 290 -1.92 -23.20 -9.98
N ALA A 291 -0.95 -22.85 -10.82
CA ALA A 291 -0.82 -21.56 -11.45
C ALA A 291 -1.01 -21.60 -12.96
N ASP A 292 -1.58 -20.52 -13.49
CA ASP A 292 -1.44 -20.08 -14.87
C ASP A 292 -0.31 -19.03 -14.96
N GLU A 293 -0.14 -18.37 -16.12
CA GLU A 293 0.81 -17.26 -16.24
C GLU A 293 0.46 -16.13 -15.27
N PRO A 294 1.38 -15.74 -14.35
CA PRO A 294 1.11 -14.72 -13.35
C PRO A 294 0.75 -13.38 -14.00
N ARG A 295 -0.13 -12.64 -13.37
CA ARG A 295 -0.50 -11.28 -13.75
C ARG A 295 -0.02 -10.30 -12.69
N ALA A 296 0.93 -9.45 -13.06
CA ALA A 296 1.41 -8.39 -12.19
C ALA A 296 0.33 -7.36 -11.86
N TYR A 297 0.40 -6.82 -10.66
CA TYR A 297 -0.42 -5.69 -10.20
C TYR A 297 0.34 -4.39 -10.47
N SER A 298 -0.31 -3.43 -11.13
CA SER A 298 0.32 -2.16 -11.49
C SER A 298 -0.18 -1.05 -10.56
N LEU A 299 0.74 -0.27 -10.00
CA LEU A 299 0.40 0.90 -9.22
C LEU A 299 0.12 2.11 -10.13
N ALA A 300 -0.74 3.02 -9.67
CA ALA A 300 -1.05 4.24 -10.41
C ALA A 300 0.21 5.08 -10.66
N ARG A 301 0.33 5.61 -11.88
CA ARG A 301 1.44 6.48 -12.31
C ARG A 301 0.96 7.90 -12.49
N MET A 302 1.84 8.87 -12.17
CA MET A 302 1.55 10.30 -12.30
C MET A 302 2.29 10.94 -13.49
N ASP A 303 3.18 10.21 -14.14
CA ASP A 303 4.04 10.69 -15.23
C ASP A 303 3.33 10.83 -16.59
N ASP A 304 2.13 10.26 -16.71
CA ASP A 304 1.32 10.43 -17.92
C ASP A 304 -0.19 10.47 -17.55
N ILE A 305 -0.74 11.68 -17.54
CA ILE A 305 -2.18 11.91 -17.44
C ILE A 305 -2.61 12.70 -18.68
N GLU A 306 -3.25 12.04 -19.63
CA GLU A 306 -3.65 12.61 -20.93
C GLU A 306 -2.48 13.28 -21.68
N GLY A 307 -1.29 12.67 -21.64
CA GLY A 307 -0.07 13.17 -22.31
C GLY A 307 0.68 14.25 -21.54
N ARG A 308 0.32 14.50 -20.27
CA ARG A 308 1.00 15.47 -19.41
C ARG A 308 1.63 14.75 -18.20
N ASP A 309 2.86 15.14 -17.88
CA ASP A 309 3.60 14.68 -16.71
C ASP A 309 3.18 15.45 -15.46
N PHE A 310 2.75 14.71 -14.43
CA PHE A 310 2.40 15.19 -13.10
C PHE A 310 3.18 14.48 -12.00
N SER A 311 4.32 13.85 -12.30
CA SER A 311 5.11 13.08 -11.30
C SER A 311 5.51 13.93 -10.08
N GLY A 312 5.68 15.22 -10.23
CA GLY A 312 5.96 16.14 -9.12
C GLY A 312 4.73 16.79 -8.47
N PHE A 313 3.50 16.34 -8.80
CA PHE A 313 2.26 16.99 -8.36
C PHE A 313 2.02 16.89 -6.85
N TYR A 314 2.50 15.86 -6.19
CA TYR A 314 2.29 15.69 -4.75
C TYR A 314 3.54 15.14 -4.05
N ARG A 315 3.55 15.31 -2.73
CA ARG A 315 4.50 14.67 -1.81
C ARG A 315 3.75 14.21 -0.57
N VAL A 316 4.12 13.03 -0.05
CA VAL A 316 3.57 12.47 1.18
C VAL A 316 4.59 12.59 2.31
N GLN A 317 4.12 12.98 3.48
CA GLN A 317 4.87 12.96 4.73
C GLN A 317 4.05 12.21 5.76
N ILE A 318 4.65 11.19 6.37
CA ILE A 318 4.04 10.45 7.47
C ILE A 318 4.69 10.95 8.76
N ASP A 319 3.89 11.51 9.65
CA ASP A 319 4.30 11.88 11.02
C ASP A 319 3.92 10.72 11.96
N PRO A 320 4.87 9.82 12.28
CA PRO A 320 4.61 8.68 13.14
C PRO A 320 4.44 9.15 14.57
N ASN A 321 3.57 8.47 15.33
CA ASN A 321 3.54 8.71 16.76
C ASN A 321 4.84 8.24 17.44
N VAL A 322 4.95 8.53 18.75
CA VAL A 322 6.17 8.21 19.52
C VAL A 322 6.50 6.71 19.51
N LEU A 323 5.49 5.82 19.53
CA LEU A 323 5.69 4.37 19.56
C LEU A 323 6.12 3.83 18.20
N GLU A 324 5.47 4.27 17.14
CA GLU A 324 5.84 3.93 15.76
C GLU A 324 7.23 4.47 15.42
N GLY A 325 7.46 5.76 15.70
CA GLY A 325 8.74 6.41 15.43
C GLY A 325 9.90 5.76 16.16
N PHE A 326 9.71 5.29 17.40
CA PHE A 326 10.76 4.63 18.16
C PHE A 326 11.26 3.34 17.48
N ALA A 327 10.35 2.57 16.90
CA ALA A 327 10.68 1.30 16.27
C ALA A 327 11.60 1.46 15.03
N ILE A 328 11.40 2.52 14.25
CA ILE A 328 12.08 2.72 12.96
C ILE A 328 13.26 3.69 13.01
N ARG A 329 13.37 4.53 14.06
CA ARG A 329 14.44 5.54 14.19
C ARG A 329 15.85 4.97 14.11
N SER A 330 16.05 3.74 14.55
CA SER A 330 17.34 3.06 14.44
C SER A 330 17.76 2.80 12.99
N VAL A 331 16.82 2.74 12.06
CA VAL A 331 17.05 2.45 10.64
C VAL A 331 17.23 3.74 9.84
N ILE A 332 16.34 4.72 10.04
CA ILE A 332 16.28 5.94 9.23
C ILE A 332 16.98 7.15 9.88
N GLY A 333 17.43 7.03 11.14
CA GLY A 333 18.10 8.08 11.92
C GLY A 333 17.16 8.81 12.90
N GLU A 334 17.76 9.28 14.01
CA GLU A 334 17.02 9.92 15.11
C GLU A 334 16.52 11.34 14.79
N ASP A 335 17.11 11.99 13.79
CA ASP A 335 16.81 13.38 13.42
C ASP A 335 15.65 13.52 12.41
N ARG A 336 15.04 12.42 12.00
CA ARG A 336 13.89 12.44 11.07
C ARG A 336 12.62 12.87 11.80
N GLU A 337 12.04 13.97 11.37
CA GLU A 337 10.75 14.46 11.88
C GLU A 337 9.56 13.76 11.26
N TYR A 338 9.68 13.33 10.00
CA TYR A 338 8.66 12.61 9.22
C TYR A 338 9.31 11.56 8.32
N ILE A 339 8.49 10.64 7.85
CA ILE A 339 8.83 9.61 6.88
C ILE A 339 8.32 10.04 5.51
N ASP A 340 9.17 9.98 4.51
CA ASP A 340 8.82 10.17 3.11
C ASP A 340 8.78 8.78 2.44
N PRO A 341 7.58 8.28 2.03
CA PRO A 341 7.46 6.95 1.43
C PRO A 341 8.37 6.73 0.23
N GLU A 342 8.58 7.75 -0.60
CA GLU A 342 9.41 7.63 -1.81
C GLU A 342 10.88 7.33 -1.49
N THR A 343 11.42 7.95 -0.44
CA THR A 343 12.84 7.85 -0.08
C THR A 343 13.12 6.89 1.07
N ASP A 344 12.22 6.78 2.05
CA ASP A 344 12.46 6.04 3.28
C ASP A 344 11.94 4.59 3.22
N PHE A 345 10.84 4.30 2.49
CA PHE A 345 10.34 2.92 2.36
C PHE A 345 11.36 1.98 1.74
N PRO A 346 12.09 2.33 0.65
CA PRO A 346 13.14 1.45 0.12
C PRO A 346 14.22 1.11 1.15
N VAL A 347 14.57 2.05 2.05
CA VAL A 347 15.56 1.84 3.10
C VAL A 347 15.02 0.88 4.16
N LEU A 348 13.78 1.07 4.60
CA LEU A 348 13.10 0.23 5.58
C LEU A 348 12.87 -1.19 5.05
N ILE A 349 12.42 -1.34 3.82
CA ILE A 349 12.25 -2.64 3.14
C ILE A 349 13.58 -3.37 3.02
N LYS A 350 14.66 -2.65 2.72
CA LYS A 350 16.00 -3.24 2.68
C LYS A 350 16.44 -3.75 4.05
N ASP A 351 16.19 -3.01 5.11
CA ASP A 351 16.49 -3.44 6.50
C ASP A 351 15.71 -4.71 6.86
N ILE A 352 14.43 -4.77 6.52
CA ILE A 352 13.59 -5.96 6.68
C ILE A 352 14.20 -7.15 5.93
N ALA A 353 14.57 -6.97 4.66
CA ALA A 353 15.18 -8.02 3.84
C ALA A 353 16.52 -8.52 4.39
N ASP A 354 17.33 -7.63 4.95
CA ASP A 354 18.60 -8.00 5.55
C ASP A 354 18.41 -8.74 6.89
N SER A 355 17.43 -8.36 7.70
CA SER A 355 17.05 -9.06 8.93
C SER A 355 16.61 -10.50 8.66
N LEU A 356 15.78 -10.71 7.65
CA LEU A 356 15.34 -12.06 7.23
C LEU A 356 16.49 -12.98 6.80
N LYS A 357 17.56 -12.44 6.21
CA LYS A 357 18.75 -13.22 5.83
C LYS A 357 19.53 -13.66 7.08
N VAL A 358 19.63 -12.78 8.08
CA VAL A 358 20.35 -13.08 9.35
C VAL A 358 19.63 -14.18 10.10
N ASP A 359 18.31 -14.07 10.27
CA ASP A 359 17.50 -15.06 10.96
C ASP A 359 17.64 -16.45 10.31
N ARG A 360 17.56 -16.51 8.98
CA ARG A 360 17.71 -17.77 8.24
C ARG A 360 19.10 -18.41 8.42
N VAL A 361 20.16 -17.61 8.51
CA VAL A 361 21.53 -18.13 8.75
C VAL A 361 21.65 -18.68 10.17
N GLN A 362 21.07 -18.01 11.16
CA GLN A 362 21.06 -18.48 12.56
C GLN A 362 20.31 -19.79 12.70
N ASP A 363 19.11 -19.91 12.10
CA ASP A 363 18.33 -21.14 12.08
C ASP A 363 19.10 -22.31 11.49
N LEU A 364 19.80 -22.12 10.36
CA LEU A 364 20.62 -23.15 9.72
C LEU A 364 21.79 -23.56 10.61
N GLN A 365 22.42 -22.64 11.33
CA GLN A 365 23.49 -22.94 12.26
C GLN A 365 23.01 -23.74 13.49
N GLU A 366 21.84 -23.37 14.04
CA GLU A 366 21.23 -24.11 15.14
C GLU A 366 20.82 -25.53 14.73
N GLN A 367 20.24 -25.71 13.53
CA GLN A 367 19.92 -27.04 12.99
C GLN A 367 21.17 -27.88 12.79
N ALA A 368 22.26 -27.29 12.31
CA ALA A 368 23.53 -28.00 12.17
C ALA A 368 24.15 -28.41 13.52
N ALA A 369 23.98 -27.58 14.56
CA ALA A 369 24.48 -27.86 15.91
C ALA A 369 23.65 -28.96 16.66
N ARG A 370 22.42 -29.20 16.23
CA ARG A 370 21.52 -30.23 16.81
C ARG A 370 21.70 -31.62 16.16
N ARG A 371 22.43 -31.72 15.04
CA ARG A 371 22.81 -32.95 14.34
C ARG A 371 24.17 -33.43 14.75
#